data_eae1621cc80a65dc4ff3235a8213949b
#
_entry.id   eae1621cc80a65dc4ff3235a8213949b
#
_cell.length_a   1.000
_cell.length_b   1.000
_cell.length_c   1.000
_cell.angle_alpha   90.00
_cell.angle_beta   90.00
_cell.angle_gamma   90.00
#
_symmetry.space_group_name_H-M   'P 1'
#
loop_
_entity.id
_entity.type
_entity.pdbx_description
1 polymer ?
#
loop_
_entity_poly.entity_id
_entity_poly.type
_entity_poly.pdbx_seq_one_letter_code
_entity_poly.pdbx_strand_id
1 'polypeptide(L)'
;MKTQMNNVRKSGVGQGLMPLFSSYLWHAMSTLVILLGSFFANAQTIKRTEIPTQGTNAAFHTISLGNKGVVLVSQIAKNAFNIQKYNPDLERDWSLNGTIEDNLDFVKSSYDGQSVYLLFTRNRTDFYQVVKVGLAGFMETFFLTSVDRFQITDFQTLGYSVFMAGTVRDEPMLLYTNLASKQSKVLPGVTQANTVIQSVDVDTTHHLVNVCYAARKGREIKLISRTFDEYGQSVGQIVLNPDPDYSLLNGRLFMLNDSTKLMIGTYGFRNMQGNNNSASQGLFLSKIVYDEVDFTQYHSFTDFKNFFNFMSEREQERMQRKIERKKESGTDVKLNYRLLVHDIIEQNGNYLISGEVFYPEYRNNMNGPYGMSSWWGSPMMSPLGWGGFGMFPSYGLWNPYYWDPWFGSRRMNNGQVFNGFVYTHAIVAGFNPKGELLWDNSLPFDNVRSMELKEKIRVKPNPDQTIEMLYSNKGAIKAKVFEGNKVLADRQPIPILTADMGDRVRQTTTDEVLYWYDNYYLAFGYQRITGDDGRRNVFYMNKISF
;
A
#
# COMPACT_ATOMS: atom_id res chain seq x y z
N MET A 1 -45.53 -21.25 84.36
CA MET A 1 -45.10 -22.62 84.73
C MET A 1 -43.70 -22.75 84.14
N LYS A 2 -42.67 -22.53 84.97
CA LYS A 2 -41.73 -23.54 85.53
C LYS A 2 -41.18 -24.42 84.38
N THR A 3 -39.88 -24.57 84.08
CA THR A 3 -38.72 -24.78 84.97
C THR A 3 -37.47 -24.81 84.08
N GLN A 4 -36.45 -24.03 84.36
CA GLN A 4 -35.13 -24.31 84.92
C GLN A 4 -34.20 -25.32 84.15
N MET A 5 -33.03 -24.84 83.92
CA MET A 5 -31.65 -25.37 84.20
C MET A 5 -31.13 -26.48 83.26
N ASN A 6 -29.89 -26.52 82.86
CA ASN A 6 -28.61 -26.25 83.53
C ASN A 6 -27.43 -26.21 82.53
N ASN A 7 -26.41 -25.49 82.96
CA ASN A 7 -25.03 -25.46 82.53
C ASN A 7 -24.37 -26.81 82.26
N VAL A 8 -23.43 -26.86 81.30
CA VAL A 8 -22.07 -27.38 81.56
C VAL A 8 -21.09 -26.78 80.54
N ARG A 9 -20.01 -26.19 81.07
CA ARG A 9 -18.77 -25.82 80.41
C ARG A 9 -18.05 -27.06 79.86
N LYS A 10 -17.40 -26.95 78.69
CA LYS A 10 -15.99 -27.40 78.48
C LYS A 10 -15.35 -26.73 77.30
N SER A 11 -14.15 -26.23 77.56
CA SER A 11 -13.09 -25.70 76.79
C SER A 11 -12.60 -26.65 75.69
N GLY A 12 -12.17 -26.11 74.56
CA GLY A 12 -11.42 -26.84 73.55
C GLY A 12 -10.91 -25.89 72.48
N VAL A 13 -9.63 -25.55 72.59
CA VAL A 13 -8.80 -24.78 71.69
C VAL A 13 -8.72 -25.47 70.31
N GLY A 14 -8.99 -24.72 69.24
CA GLY A 14 -8.78 -25.11 67.88
C GLY A 14 -8.46 -23.89 67.03
N GLN A 15 -7.22 -23.42 67.07
CA GLN A 15 -6.76 -22.33 66.24
C GLN A 15 -6.80 -22.77 64.77
N GLY A 16 -7.59 -22.07 64.00
CA GLY A 16 -7.71 -22.24 62.56
C GLY A 16 -6.46 -21.77 61.82
N LEU A 17 -5.86 -22.71 61.11
CA LEU A 17 -4.89 -22.51 60.07
C LEU A 17 -5.61 -22.45 58.71
N MET A 18 -6.37 -21.38 58.44
CA MET A 18 -6.93 -21.15 57.09
C MET A 18 -7.34 -19.70 56.84
N PRO A 19 -6.39 -18.79 56.67
CA PRO A 19 -6.50 -17.79 55.59
C PRO A 19 -5.24 -17.55 54.77
N LEU A 20 -4.11 -18.22 55.02
CA LEU A 20 -2.87 -17.96 54.30
C LEU A 20 -2.78 -18.68 52.95
N PHE A 21 -3.45 -19.81 52.77
CA PHE A 21 -3.43 -20.55 51.49
C PHE A 21 -4.25 -19.87 50.39
N SER A 22 -5.29 -19.14 50.69
CA SER A 22 -6.14 -18.44 49.70
C SER A 22 -5.42 -17.25 49.07
N SER A 23 -4.63 -16.49 49.84
CA SER A 23 -3.89 -15.34 49.32
C SER A 23 -2.72 -15.74 48.42
N TYR A 24 -2.03 -16.84 48.74
CA TYR A 24 -0.96 -17.36 47.87
C TYR A 24 -1.45 -17.93 46.55
N LEU A 25 -2.63 -18.56 46.53
CA LEU A 25 -3.25 -19.02 45.28
C LEU A 25 -3.67 -17.85 44.38
N TRP A 26 -4.21 -16.78 44.96
CA TRP A 26 -4.57 -15.57 44.23
C TRP A 26 -3.35 -14.84 43.64
N HIS A 27 -2.27 -14.75 44.42
CA HIS A 27 -1.02 -14.14 43.93
C HIS A 27 -0.31 -15.03 42.92
N ALA A 28 -0.36 -16.35 43.07
CA ALA A 28 0.17 -17.29 42.09
C ALA A 28 -0.64 -17.28 40.79
N MET A 29 -1.98 -17.19 40.84
CA MET A 29 -2.81 -17.03 39.66
C MET A 29 -2.64 -15.67 39.00
N SER A 30 -2.51 -14.58 39.74
CA SER A 30 -2.27 -13.25 39.16
C SER A 30 -0.89 -13.15 38.56
N THR A 31 0.16 -13.75 39.14
CA THR A 31 1.52 -13.82 38.53
C THR A 31 1.55 -14.73 37.33
N LEU A 32 0.79 -15.82 37.31
CA LEU A 32 0.67 -16.70 36.15
C LEU A 32 -0.07 -16.01 34.99
N VAL A 33 -1.11 -15.23 35.27
CA VAL A 33 -1.82 -14.42 34.27
C VAL A 33 -0.93 -13.30 33.75
N ILE A 34 -0.10 -12.67 34.59
CA ILE A 34 0.86 -11.66 34.15
C ILE A 34 2.00 -12.28 33.33
N LEU A 35 2.48 -13.48 33.70
CA LEU A 35 3.46 -14.24 32.93
C LEU A 35 2.90 -14.76 31.60
N LEU A 36 1.65 -15.19 31.57
CA LEU A 36 0.96 -15.55 30.32
C LEU A 36 0.62 -14.33 29.46
N GLY A 37 0.38 -13.16 30.06
CA GLY A 37 0.17 -11.90 29.35
C GLY A 37 1.42 -11.32 28.69
N SER A 38 2.62 -11.70 29.12
CA SER A 38 3.88 -11.26 28.52
C SER A 38 4.35 -12.10 27.32
N PHE A 39 3.65 -13.18 26.99
CA PHE A 39 3.89 -13.96 25.76
C PHE A 39 3.21 -13.39 24.50
N PHE A 40 2.44 -12.30 24.62
CA PHE A 40 1.88 -11.66 23.45
C PHE A 40 2.92 -10.80 22.71
N ALA A 41 3.66 -11.50 21.85
CA ALA A 41 4.14 -11.05 20.55
C ALA A 41 4.93 -9.72 20.54
N ASN A 42 6.20 -9.84 20.83
CA ASN A 42 7.18 -8.99 20.15
C ASN A 42 7.31 -9.51 18.71
N ALA A 43 7.30 -8.63 17.71
CA ALA A 43 7.70 -9.04 16.37
C ALA A 43 9.10 -9.62 16.46
N GLN A 44 9.22 -10.88 16.12
CA GLN A 44 10.50 -11.57 16.20
C GLN A 44 11.12 -11.59 14.80
N THR A 45 12.30 -10.98 14.69
CA THR A 45 13.14 -11.22 13.50
C THR A 45 13.60 -12.67 13.54
N ILE A 46 13.13 -13.46 12.57
CA ILE A 46 13.47 -14.88 12.46
C ILE A 46 14.77 -15.06 11.69
N LYS A 47 14.95 -14.27 10.64
CA LYS A 47 16.14 -14.28 9.79
C LYS A 47 16.43 -12.88 9.27
N ARG A 48 17.71 -12.54 9.18
CA ARG A 48 18.18 -11.31 8.57
C ARG A 48 19.29 -11.57 7.58
N THR A 49 19.24 -10.85 6.46
CA THR A 49 20.33 -10.82 5.47
C THR A 49 20.74 -9.37 5.23
N GLU A 50 22.03 -9.10 5.26
CA GLU A 50 22.63 -7.79 4.99
C GLU A 50 23.48 -7.85 3.72
N ILE A 51 23.27 -6.88 2.85
CA ILE A 51 24.04 -6.71 1.62
C ILE A 51 24.82 -5.40 1.77
N PRO A 52 26.16 -5.44 1.81
CA PRO A 52 26.98 -4.23 1.92
C PRO A 52 26.75 -3.30 0.75
N THR A 53 26.57 -2.00 1.05
CA THR A 53 26.39 -0.96 0.04
C THR A 53 27.53 0.05 -0.01
N GLN A 54 28.62 -0.19 0.73
CA GLN A 54 29.82 0.66 0.72
C GLN A 54 30.50 0.61 -0.65
N GLY A 55 30.77 1.79 -1.20
CA GLY A 55 31.43 1.92 -2.51
C GLY A 55 30.56 1.60 -3.71
N THR A 56 29.29 1.26 -3.49
CA THR A 56 28.30 1.08 -4.54
C THR A 56 27.14 2.05 -4.33
N ASN A 57 26.75 2.76 -5.38
CA ASN A 57 25.51 3.56 -5.39
C ASN A 57 24.33 2.69 -5.81
N ALA A 58 24.38 1.37 -5.60
CA ALA A 58 23.35 0.46 -6.05
C ALA A 58 22.05 0.66 -5.25
N ALA A 59 21.02 1.10 -5.95
CA ALA A 59 19.66 1.07 -5.44
C ALA A 59 19.08 -0.33 -5.70
N PHE A 60 18.57 -0.97 -4.65
CA PHE A 60 17.88 -2.27 -4.76
C PHE A 60 16.39 -2.08 -4.94
N HIS A 61 15.86 -2.76 -5.93
CA HIS A 61 14.41 -2.91 -6.12
C HIS A 61 14.01 -4.31 -5.68
N THR A 62 13.07 -4.39 -4.75
CA THR A 62 12.65 -5.64 -4.10
C THR A 62 11.31 -6.11 -4.68
N ILE A 63 11.24 -7.35 -5.11
CA ILE A 63 10.05 -7.99 -5.68
C ILE A 63 9.74 -9.22 -4.85
N SER A 64 8.60 -9.20 -4.14
CA SER A 64 8.12 -10.36 -3.39
C SER A 64 7.59 -11.44 -4.33
N LEU A 65 7.99 -12.68 -4.08
CA LEU A 65 7.50 -13.86 -4.79
C LEU A 65 6.57 -14.72 -3.89
N GLY A 66 6.11 -14.16 -2.77
CA GLY A 66 5.38 -14.92 -1.76
C GLY A 66 6.24 -16.04 -1.17
N ASN A 67 5.67 -17.21 -1.00
CA ASN A 67 6.37 -18.41 -0.46
C ASN A 67 7.50 -18.94 -1.35
N LYS A 68 7.73 -18.36 -2.53
CA LYS A 68 8.85 -18.70 -3.43
C LYS A 68 10.09 -17.82 -3.17
N GLY A 69 10.01 -16.89 -2.21
CA GLY A 69 11.12 -16.04 -1.80
C GLY A 69 11.02 -14.59 -2.25
N VAL A 70 12.15 -13.97 -2.57
CA VAL A 70 12.24 -12.56 -2.97
C VAL A 70 13.31 -12.39 -4.06
N VAL A 71 13.05 -11.48 -4.98
CA VAL A 71 14.03 -11.05 -5.99
C VAL A 71 14.47 -9.64 -5.68
N LEU A 72 15.79 -9.41 -5.75
CA LEU A 72 16.42 -8.10 -5.73
C LEU A 72 16.98 -7.77 -7.10
N VAL A 73 16.68 -6.58 -7.59
CA VAL A 73 17.26 -6.03 -8.81
C VAL A 73 18.08 -4.81 -8.47
N SER A 74 19.29 -4.71 -8.99
CA SER A 74 20.15 -3.53 -8.84
C SER A 74 20.86 -3.21 -10.13
N GLN A 75 20.91 -1.93 -10.49
CA GLN A 75 21.73 -1.46 -11.60
C GLN A 75 23.18 -1.33 -11.09
N ILE A 76 24.09 -2.08 -11.69
CA ILE A 76 25.52 -2.14 -11.28
C ILE A 76 26.41 -1.27 -12.15
N ALA A 77 25.95 -0.94 -13.37
CA ALA A 77 26.60 -0.01 -14.29
C ALA A 77 25.54 0.64 -15.19
N LYS A 78 25.95 1.63 -15.99
CA LYS A 78 25.01 2.33 -16.90
C LYS A 78 24.26 1.36 -17.84
N ASN A 79 24.94 0.30 -18.25
CA ASN A 79 24.44 -0.69 -19.21
C ASN A 79 24.39 -2.11 -18.61
N ALA A 80 24.35 -2.24 -17.30
CA ALA A 80 24.31 -3.55 -16.64
C ALA A 80 23.49 -3.53 -15.36
N PHE A 81 22.76 -4.61 -15.13
CA PHE A 81 22.06 -4.86 -13.89
C PHE A 81 22.45 -6.23 -13.31
N ASN A 82 22.22 -6.36 -12.02
CA ASN A 82 22.30 -7.64 -11.32
C ASN A 82 20.91 -7.98 -10.77
N ILE A 83 20.50 -9.23 -10.88
CA ILE A 83 19.30 -9.77 -10.30
C ILE A 83 19.67 -10.96 -9.40
N GLN A 84 19.14 -10.97 -8.19
CA GLN A 84 19.42 -12.00 -7.20
C GLN A 84 18.10 -12.55 -6.67
N LYS A 85 18.00 -13.87 -6.57
CA LYS A 85 16.88 -14.53 -5.92
C LYS A 85 17.31 -15.06 -4.57
N TYR A 86 16.49 -14.82 -3.58
CA TYR A 86 16.61 -15.38 -2.23
C TYR A 86 15.43 -16.28 -1.95
N ASN A 87 15.68 -17.41 -1.28
CA ASN A 87 14.66 -18.34 -0.83
C ASN A 87 13.85 -17.75 0.37
N PRO A 88 12.81 -18.44 0.85
CA PRO A 88 12.03 -17.98 2.01
C PRO A 88 12.80 -17.86 3.33
N ASP A 89 14.00 -18.41 3.41
CA ASP A 89 14.92 -18.26 4.55
C ASP A 89 15.99 -17.18 4.32
N LEU A 90 15.78 -16.33 3.30
CA LEU A 90 16.68 -15.24 2.91
C LEU A 90 18.10 -15.72 2.58
N GLU A 91 18.25 -16.93 2.10
CA GLU A 91 19.49 -17.45 1.55
C GLU A 91 19.47 -17.28 0.04
N ARG A 92 20.60 -16.87 -0.54
CA ARG A 92 20.68 -16.59 -1.98
C ARG A 92 20.70 -17.88 -2.80
N ASP A 93 19.65 -18.08 -3.59
CA ASP A 93 19.55 -19.22 -4.50
C ASP A 93 20.47 -19.04 -5.71
N TRP A 94 20.38 -17.88 -6.36
CA TRP A 94 21.18 -17.57 -7.54
C TRP A 94 21.37 -16.05 -7.71
N SER A 95 22.33 -15.70 -8.56
CA SER A 95 22.61 -14.33 -8.98
C SER A 95 22.97 -14.31 -10.45
N LEU A 96 22.37 -13.41 -11.23
CA LEU A 96 22.58 -13.24 -12.65
C LEU A 96 22.91 -11.79 -12.97
N ASN A 97 23.76 -11.59 -13.96
CA ASN A 97 23.99 -10.27 -14.54
C ASN A 97 23.33 -10.19 -15.91
N GLY A 98 22.72 -9.06 -16.18
CA GLY A 98 22.12 -8.75 -17.47
C GLY A 98 22.64 -7.44 -18.03
N THR A 99 22.45 -7.26 -19.31
CA THR A 99 22.82 -6.03 -20.01
C THR A 99 21.58 -5.16 -20.25
N ILE A 100 21.77 -3.86 -20.13
CA ILE A 100 20.80 -2.83 -20.50
C ILE A 100 21.29 -2.20 -21.79
N GLU A 101 20.42 -2.05 -22.77
CA GLU A 101 20.73 -1.36 -24.01
C GLU A 101 21.10 0.10 -23.73
N ASP A 102 21.96 0.67 -24.55
CA ASP A 102 22.49 2.02 -24.33
C ASP A 102 21.38 3.06 -24.15
N ASN A 103 21.54 3.88 -23.12
CA ASN A 103 20.62 4.96 -22.75
C ASN A 103 19.22 4.51 -22.30
N LEU A 104 19.01 3.27 -21.91
CA LEU A 104 17.81 2.84 -21.20
C LEU A 104 18.05 2.81 -19.69
N ASP A 105 16.99 3.05 -18.96
CA ASP A 105 16.95 2.99 -17.50
C ASP A 105 15.88 1.98 -17.05
N PHE A 106 16.10 1.36 -15.89
CA PHE A 106 15.07 0.53 -15.27
C PHE A 106 13.86 1.39 -14.90
N VAL A 107 12.65 0.94 -15.23
CA VAL A 107 11.42 1.72 -15.02
C VAL A 107 10.45 1.01 -14.08
N LYS A 108 10.12 -0.22 -14.37
CA LYS A 108 9.14 -1.00 -13.62
C LYS A 108 9.45 -2.48 -13.67
N SER A 109 8.85 -3.20 -12.73
CA SER A 109 8.80 -4.66 -12.73
C SER A 109 7.37 -5.15 -12.60
N SER A 110 7.13 -6.37 -13.05
CA SER A 110 5.89 -7.10 -12.85
C SER A 110 6.22 -8.55 -12.49
N TYR A 111 5.34 -9.21 -11.75
CA TYR A 111 5.44 -10.62 -11.41
C TYR A 111 4.09 -11.28 -11.67
N ASP A 112 4.06 -12.28 -12.55
CA ASP A 112 2.83 -12.98 -12.97
C ASP A 112 2.58 -14.29 -12.22
N GLY A 113 3.28 -14.52 -11.11
CA GLY A 113 3.25 -15.77 -10.35
C GLY A 113 4.25 -16.84 -10.81
N GLN A 114 4.84 -16.71 -12.01
CA GLN A 114 5.80 -17.66 -12.58
C GLN A 114 7.14 -17.02 -12.96
N SER A 115 7.11 -15.79 -13.46
CA SER A 115 8.29 -15.06 -13.95
C SER A 115 8.26 -13.62 -13.47
N VAL A 116 9.45 -13.06 -13.24
CA VAL A 116 9.66 -11.64 -13.02
C VAL A 116 9.98 -10.98 -14.34
N TYR A 117 9.36 -9.84 -14.59
CA TYR A 117 9.59 -9.04 -15.79
C TYR A 117 10.15 -7.69 -15.38
N LEU A 118 11.21 -7.27 -16.04
CA LEU A 118 11.86 -5.99 -15.85
C LEU A 118 11.70 -5.16 -17.11
N LEU A 119 11.21 -3.95 -16.98
CA LEU A 119 11.06 -3.00 -18.07
C LEU A 119 12.15 -1.95 -18.01
N PHE A 120 12.88 -1.80 -19.11
CA PHE A 120 13.86 -0.75 -19.31
C PHE A 120 13.43 0.12 -20.48
N THR A 121 13.42 1.41 -20.29
CA THR A 121 13.11 2.39 -21.34
C THR A 121 13.70 3.75 -20.99
N ARG A 122 13.49 4.73 -21.86
CA ARG A 122 13.88 6.12 -21.65
C ARG A 122 12.72 7.04 -22.01
N ASN A 123 12.66 8.19 -21.37
CA ASN A 123 11.69 9.22 -21.72
C ASN A 123 11.71 9.57 -23.20
N ARG A 124 10.54 9.57 -23.84
CA ARG A 124 10.34 9.98 -25.24
C ARG A 124 11.05 9.09 -26.27
N THR A 125 11.25 7.83 -25.93
CA THR A 125 11.68 6.83 -26.92
C THR A 125 10.51 5.92 -27.29
N ASP A 126 10.57 5.35 -28.47
CA ASP A 126 9.71 4.27 -28.93
C ASP A 126 10.34 2.89 -28.70
N PHE A 127 11.50 2.83 -28.04
CA PHE A 127 12.28 1.62 -27.83
C PHE A 127 12.22 1.16 -26.36
N TYR A 128 11.96 -0.13 -26.18
CA TYR A 128 11.83 -0.78 -24.89
C TYR A 128 12.61 -2.08 -24.84
N GLN A 129 13.22 -2.36 -23.70
CA GLN A 129 13.80 -3.66 -23.39
C GLN A 129 12.99 -4.27 -22.26
N VAL A 130 12.47 -5.47 -22.49
CA VAL A 130 11.82 -6.28 -21.44
C VAL A 130 12.71 -7.49 -21.17
N VAL A 131 13.03 -7.72 -19.91
CA VAL A 131 13.77 -8.89 -19.46
C VAL A 131 12.83 -9.76 -18.64
N LYS A 132 12.58 -10.98 -19.11
CA LYS A 132 11.82 -12.01 -18.42
C LYS A 132 12.79 -12.92 -17.69
N VAL A 133 12.57 -13.13 -16.38
CA VAL A 133 13.40 -13.98 -15.55
C VAL A 133 12.54 -15.02 -14.88
N GLY A 134 12.74 -16.28 -15.27
CA GLY A 134 12.10 -17.41 -14.61
C GLY A 134 12.67 -17.67 -13.21
N LEU A 135 11.88 -18.28 -12.34
CA LEU A 135 12.29 -18.53 -10.94
C LEU A 135 13.49 -19.48 -10.80
N ALA A 136 13.76 -20.29 -11.83
CA ALA A 136 14.95 -21.15 -11.91
C ALA A 136 16.23 -20.43 -12.39
N GLY A 137 16.18 -19.12 -12.67
CA GLY A 137 17.33 -18.35 -13.10
C GLY A 137 17.55 -18.32 -14.62
N PHE A 138 16.55 -18.63 -15.43
CA PHE A 138 16.60 -18.43 -16.88
C PHE A 138 16.18 -17.01 -17.22
N MET A 139 16.95 -16.34 -18.07
CA MET A 139 16.72 -14.97 -18.47
C MET A 139 16.55 -14.89 -19.99
N GLU A 140 15.47 -14.24 -20.42
CA GLU A 140 15.16 -13.94 -21.82
C GLU A 140 15.05 -12.41 -21.98
N THR A 141 15.62 -11.88 -23.04
CA THR A 141 15.59 -10.44 -23.34
C THR A 141 14.84 -10.18 -24.63
N PHE A 142 13.92 -9.24 -24.58
CA PHE A 142 13.08 -8.82 -25.70
C PHE A 142 13.31 -7.33 -25.99
N PHE A 143 13.56 -7.02 -27.24
CA PHE A 143 13.64 -5.65 -27.73
C PHE A 143 12.39 -5.33 -28.52
N LEU A 144 11.72 -4.27 -28.13
CA LEU A 144 10.40 -3.91 -28.61
C LEU A 144 10.41 -2.46 -29.10
N THR A 145 9.65 -2.19 -30.14
CA THR A 145 9.31 -0.84 -30.57
C THR A 145 7.84 -0.57 -30.34
N SER A 146 7.51 0.66 -30.01
CA SER A 146 6.17 1.08 -29.68
C SER A 146 5.86 2.45 -30.30
N VAL A 147 4.92 3.16 -29.71
CA VAL A 147 4.48 4.48 -30.15
C VAL A 147 5.44 5.55 -29.65
N ASP A 148 5.84 6.47 -30.54
CA ASP A 148 6.69 7.62 -30.17
C ASP A 148 6.07 8.46 -29.05
N ARG A 149 6.92 8.89 -28.11
CA ARG A 149 6.53 9.73 -26.96
C ARG A 149 5.53 9.10 -26.00
N PHE A 150 5.44 7.78 -25.99
CA PHE A 150 4.61 7.10 -25.01
C PHE A 150 5.21 7.23 -23.60
N GLN A 151 4.46 7.85 -22.69
CA GLN A 151 4.83 7.99 -21.27
C GLN A 151 4.14 6.89 -20.48
N ILE A 152 4.90 5.89 -20.07
CA ILE A 152 4.38 4.72 -19.35
C ILE A 152 4.02 5.13 -17.92
N THR A 153 2.81 4.80 -17.49
CA THR A 153 2.33 4.95 -16.11
C THR A 153 2.20 3.62 -15.40
N ASP A 154 1.88 2.54 -16.14
CA ASP A 154 1.78 1.20 -15.58
C ASP A 154 2.30 0.13 -16.52
N PHE A 155 2.74 -1.01 -15.95
CA PHE A 155 3.33 -2.13 -16.65
C PHE A 155 2.92 -3.43 -15.96
N GLN A 156 2.13 -4.22 -16.65
CA GLN A 156 1.62 -5.49 -16.16
C GLN A 156 1.91 -6.61 -17.17
N THR A 157 2.06 -7.82 -16.67
CA THR A 157 2.40 -8.98 -17.50
C THR A 157 1.53 -10.17 -17.14
N LEU A 158 1.24 -10.97 -18.15
CA LEU A 158 0.53 -12.24 -18.02
C LEU A 158 1.12 -13.21 -19.04
N GLY A 159 1.99 -14.12 -18.58
CA GLY A 159 2.75 -14.99 -19.47
C GLY A 159 3.66 -14.20 -20.43
N TYR A 160 3.52 -14.41 -21.73
CA TYR A 160 4.25 -13.64 -22.76
C TYR A 160 3.54 -12.33 -23.16
N SER A 161 2.46 -11.99 -22.52
CA SER A 161 1.68 -10.80 -22.81
C SER A 161 2.04 -9.66 -21.88
N VAL A 162 2.29 -8.51 -22.45
CA VAL A 162 2.66 -7.26 -21.77
C VAL A 162 1.59 -6.22 -22.03
N PHE A 163 1.09 -5.61 -20.97
CA PHE A 163 0.15 -4.51 -21.00
C PHE A 163 0.82 -3.27 -20.43
N MET A 164 0.96 -2.24 -21.22
CA MET A 164 1.54 -0.96 -20.81
C MET A 164 0.48 0.13 -20.88
N ALA A 165 0.13 0.70 -19.76
CA ALA A 165 -0.71 1.89 -19.72
C ALA A 165 0.16 3.15 -19.70
N GLY A 166 -0.34 4.21 -20.29
CA GLY A 166 0.39 5.46 -20.33
C GLY A 166 -0.36 6.54 -21.12
N THR A 167 0.38 7.56 -21.52
CA THR A 167 -0.17 8.66 -22.31
C THR A 167 0.71 8.99 -23.51
N VAL A 168 0.07 9.44 -24.59
CA VAL A 168 0.72 10.09 -25.74
C VAL A 168 0.08 11.44 -25.93
N ARG A 169 0.84 12.53 -25.80
CA ARG A 169 0.32 13.91 -25.87
C ARG A 169 -0.85 14.16 -24.92
N ASP A 170 -0.71 13.65 -23.66
CA ASP A 170 -1.73 13.71 -22.60
C ASP A 170 -3.01 12.88 -22.86
N GLU A 171 -3.11 12.14 -23.96
CA GLU A 171 -4.22 11.22 -24.21
C GLU A 171 -3.87 9.81 -23.68
N PRO A 172 -4.80 9.15 -22.97
CA PRO A 172 -4.56 7.83 -22.40
C PRO A 172 -4.43 6.77 -23.48
N MET A 173 -3.46 5.91 -23.33
CA MET A 173 -3.19 4.82 -24.24
C MET A 173 -2.88 3.53 -23.49
N LEU A 174 -3.48 2.43 -23.93
CA LEU A 174 -3.13 1.08 -23.50
C LEU A 174 -2.47 0.34 -24.66
N LEU A 175 -1.23 -0.05 -24.46
CA LEU A 175 -0.45 -0.81 -25.42
C LEU A 175 -0.36 -2.27 -24.98
N TYR A 176 -0.66 -3.17 -25.87
CA TYR A 176 -0.44 -4.60 -25.74
C TYR A 176 0.75 -5.02 -26.58
N THR A 177 1.60 -5.89 -26.04
CA THR A 177 2.69 -6.51 -26.77
C THR A 177 2.80 -7.98 -26.40
N ASN A 178 2.85 -8.85 -27.39
CA ASN A 178 3.21 -10.25 -27.20
C ASN A 178 4.72 -10.42 -27.39
N LEU A 179 5.43 -10.85 -26.34
CA LEU A 179 6.88 -10.98 -26.32
C LEU A 179 7.39 -12.05 -27.29
N ALA A 180 6.66 -13.16 -27.45
CA ALA A 180 7.06 -14.26 -28.31
C ALA A 180 7.00 -13.89 -29.81
N SER A 181 5.90 -13.27 -30.23
CA SER A 181 5.73 -12.82 -31.64
C SER A 181 6.31 -11.44 -31.90
N LYS A 182 6.66 -10.68 -30.84
CA LYS A 182 7.12 -9.27 -30.89
C LYS A 182 6.11 -8.33 -31.56
N GLN A 183 4.85 -8.69 -31.55
CA GLN A 183 3.77 -7.89 -32.13
C GLN A 183 3.18 -6.97 -31.08
N SER A 184 3.08 -5.69 -31.39
CA SER A 184 2.45 -4.67 -30.57
C SER A 184 1.20 -4.12 -31.24
N LYS A 185 0.18 -3.84 -30.42
CA LYS A 185 -1.05 -3.17 -30.87
C LYS A 185 -1.57 -2.23 -29.79
N VAL A 186 -2.13 -1.11 -30.21
CA VAL A 186 -2.88 -0.24 -29.30
C VAL A 186 -4.24 -0.88 -29.04
N LEU A 187 -4.55 -1.10 -27.77
CA LEU A 187 -5.86 -1.65 -27.41
C LEU A 187 -6.93 -0.55 -27.43
N PRO A 188 -8.19 -0.91 -27.73
CA PRO A 188 -9.27 0.05 -27.78
C PRO A 188 -9.46 0.70 -26.41
N GLY A 189 -9.21 1.99 -26.35
CA GLY A 189 -9.45 2.83 -25.17
C GLY A 189 -10.89 3.35 -25.11
N VAL A 190 -11.10 4.36 -24.26
CA VAL A 190 -12.34 5.10 -24.13
C VAL A 190 -12.24 6.34 -25.01
N THR A 191 -13.15 6.49 -25.98
CA THR A 191 -13.15 7.62 -26.93
C THR A 191 -13.63 8.94 -26.36
N GLN A 192 -14.07 8.97 -25.10
CA GLN A 192 -14.54 10.19 -24.45
C GLN A 192 -13.35 11.10 -24.12
N ALA A 193 -13.43 12.36 -24.51
CA ALA A 193 -12.44 13.38 -24.14
C ALA A 193 -12.33 13.53 -22.61
N ASN A 194 -11.17 13.97 -22.13
CA ASN A 194 -10.84 14.09 -20.70
C ASN A 194 -11.00 12.76 -19.95
N THR A 195 -10.49 11.70 -20.53
CA THR A 195 -10.40 10.38 -19.92
C THR A 195 -8.98 10.12 -19.45
N VAL A 196 -8.83 9.36 -18.36
CA VAL A 196 -7.54 8.93 -17.82
C VAL A 196 -7.64 7.47 -17.40
N ILE A 197 -6.52 6.73 -17.51
CA ILE A 197 -6.41 5.38 -16.96
C ILE A 197 -6.15 5.50 -15.45
N GLN A 198 -6.95 4.82 -14.64
CA GLN A 198 -6.84 4.81 -13.19
C GLN A 198 -6.03 3.63 -12.67
N SER A 199 -6.30 2.45 -13.19
CA SER A 199 -5.59 1.22 -12.82
C SER A 199 -5.54 0.24 -13.98
N VAL A 200 -4.53 -0.64 -13.92
CA VAL A 200 -4.43 -1.85 -14.73
C VAL A 200 -4.20 -3.01 -13.77
N ASP A 201 -5.21 -3.82 -13.57
CA ASP A 201 -5.20 -4.92 -12.62
C ASP A 201 -5.21 -6.26 -13.36
N VAL A 202 -4.28 -7.17 -13.00
CA VAL A 202 -4.15 -8.49 -13.62
C VAL A 202 -4.78 -9.54 -12.73
N ASP A 203 -5.73 -10.27 -13.26
CA ASP A 203 -6.26 -11.48 -12.66
C ASP A 203 -5.55 -12.70 -13.28
N THR A 204 -4.58 -13.21 -12.56
CA THR A 204 -3.81 -14.39 -12.99
C THR A 204 -4.61 -15.68 -12.92
N THR A 205 -5.70 -15.71 -12.16
CA THR A 205 -6.56 -16.89 -11.99
C THR A 205 -7.45 -17.09 -13.21
N HIS A 206 -8.06 -16.00 -13.68
CA HIS A 206 -8.97 -16.03 -14.84
C HIS A 206 -8.27 -15.62 -16.15
N HIS A 207 -6.97 -15.33 -16.13
CA HIS A 207 -6.19 -14.85 -17.29
C HIS A 207 -6.79 -13.59 -17.92
N LEU A 208 -7.19 -12.62 -17.08
CA LEU A 208 -7.82 -11.39 -17.49
C LEU A 208 -7.02 -10.16 -17.04
N VAL A 209 -7.17 -9.07 -17.79
CA VAL A 209 -6.62 -7.76 -17.44
C VAL A 209 -7.74 -6.75 -17.41
N ASN A 210 -7.97 -6.14 -16.26
CA ASN A 210 -8.99 -5.13 -16.05
C ASN A 210 -8.34 -3.73 -16.09
N VAL A 211 -8.85 -2.86 -16.93
CA VAL A 211 -8.38 -1.48 -17.05
C VAL A 211 -9.51 -0.53 -16.69
N CYS A 212 -9.32 0.21 -15.61
CA CYS A 212 -10.28 1.20 -15.14
C CYS A 212 -9.92 2.59 -15.68
N TYR A 213 -10.90 3.24 -16.27
CA TYR A 213 -10.82 4.61 -16.78
C TYR A 213 -11.74 5.52 -15.98
N ALA A 214 -11.27 6.73 -15.67
CA ALA A 214 -12.14 7.81 -15.22
C ALA A 214 -12.36 8.79 -16.37
N ALA A 215 -13.62 8.99 -16.74
CA ALA A 215 -14.03 9.85 -17.84
C ALA A 215 -14.82 11.05 -17.31
N ARG A 216 -14.33 12.26 -17.59
CA ARG A 216 -14.89 13.51 -17.07
C ARG A 216 -15.71 14.25 -18.11
N LYS A 217 -16.93 14.62 -17.74
CA LYS A 217 -17.79 15.53 -18.52
C LYS A 217 -18.25 16.69 -17.65
N GLY A 218 -17.66 17.86 -17.84
CA GLY A 218 -17.91 19.00 -16.96
C GLY A 218 -17.42 18.73 -15.51
N ARG A 219 -18.36 18.62 -14.57
CA ARG A 219 -18.09 18.27 -13.17
C ARG A 219 -18.34 16.81 -12.83
N GLU A 220 -19.01 16.10 -13.72
CA GLU A 220 -19.29 14.68 -13.58
C GLU A 220 -18.08 13.85 -13.97
N ILE A 221 -17.77 12.87 -13.15
CA ILE A 221 -16.77 11.84 -13.44
C ILE A 221 -17.44 10.48 -13.27
N LYS A 222 -17.40 9.69 -14.33
CA LYS A 222 -17.85 8.29 -14.33
C LYS A 222 -16.66 7.35 -14.49
N LEU A 223 -16.82 6.12 -14.08
CA LEU A 223 -15.83 5.08 -14.28
C LEU A 223 -16.25 4.14 -15.41
N ILE A 224 -15.27 3.72 -16.18
CA ILE A 224 -15.44 2.76 -17.26
C ILE A 224 -14.36 1.70 -17.07
N SER A 225 -14.77 0.46 -16.88
CA SER A 225 -13.83 -0.65 -16.83
C SER A 225 -13.91 -1.42 -18.14
N ARG A 226 -12.74 -1.76 -18.70
CA ARG A 226 -12.61 -2.69 -19.82
C ARG A 226 -11.80 -3.89 -19.39
N THR A 227 -12.30 -5.06 -19.73
CA THR A 227 -11.63 -6.33 -19.49
C THR A 227 -11.07 -6.87 -20.80
N PHE A 228 -9.81 -7.30 -20.75
CA PHE A 228 -9.12 -7.92 -21.87
C PHE A 228 -8.65 -9.32 -21.46
N ASP A 229 -8.60 -10.22 -22.44
CA ASP A 229 -7.95 -11.53 -22.25
C ASP A 229 -6.41 -11.41 -22.38
N GLU A 230 -5.73 -12.53 -22.18
CA GLU A 230 -4.27 -12.61 -22.29
C GLU A 230 -3.74 -12.29 -23.72
N TYR A 231 -4.59 -12.30 -24.73
CA TYR A 231 -4.24 -11.94 -26.13
C TYR A 231 -4.56 -10.47 -26.46
N GLY A 232 -5.02 -9.71 -25.45
CA GLY A 232 -5.41 -8.31 -25.63
C GLY A 232 -6.69 -8.17 -26.47
N GLN A 233 -7.60 -9.13 -26.41
CA GLN A 233 -8.93 -9.00 -26.98
C GLN A 233 -9.89 -8.48 -25.92
N SER A 234 -10.76 -7.55 -26.27
CA SER A 234 -11.74 -7.02 -25.33
C SER A 234 -12.85 -8.03 -25.11
N VAL A 235 -13.04 -8.46 -23.87
CA VAL A 235 -14.04 -9.48 -23.46
C VAL A 235 -15.19 -8.87 -22.65
N GLY A 236 -15.07 -7.63 -22.16
CA GLY A 236 -16.14 -6.96 -21.40
C GLY A 236 -15.93 -5.47 -21.24
N GLN A 237 -17.03 -4.77 -21.00
CA GLN A 237 -17.02 -3.35 -20.65
C GLN A 237 -18.13 -3.04 -19.65
N ILE A 238 -17.80 -2.34 -18.59
CA ILE A 238 -18.72 -1.86 -17.56
C ILE A 238 -18.68 -0.34 -17.56
N VAL A 239 -19.83 0.32 -17.50
CA VAL A 239 -19.93 1.77 -17.32
C VAL A 239 -20.66 2.04 -16.02
N LEU A 240 -19.95 2.61 -15.05
CA LEU A 240 -20.49 3.02 -13.77
C LEU A 240 -20.73 4.53 -13.78
N ASN A 241 -21.99 4.92 -13.80
CA ASN A 241 -22.41 6.32 -13.70
C ASN A 241 -22.63 6.68 -12.23
N PRO A 242 -22.16 7.86 -11.77
CA PRO A 242 -22.47 8.33 -10.42
C PRO A 242 -23.90 8.79 -10.28
N ASP A 243 -24.39 8.83 -9.04
CA ASP A 243 -25.62 9.53 -8.70
C ASP A 243 -25.50 11.04 -8.99
N PRO A 244 -26.63 11.77 -9.13
CA PRO A 244 -26.63 13.17 -9.59
C PRO A 244 -25.75 14.13 -8.80
N ASP A 245 -25.58 13.91 -7.48
CA ASP A 245 -24.80 14.79 -6.60
C ASP A 245 -23.34 14.39 -6.48
N TYR A 246 -22.96 13.24 -7.04
CA TYR A 246 -21.64 12.64 -6.87
C TYR A 246 -20.82 12.60 -8.15
N SER A 247 -19.53 12.40 -7.98
CA SER A 247 -18.55 12.09 -9.02
C SER A 247 -17.66 10.95 -8.52
N LEU A 248 -17.41 9.93 -9.34
CA LEU A 248 -16.55 8.81 -9.00
C LEU A 248 -15.11 9.18 -9.31
N LEU A 249 -14.27 9.34 -8.26
CA LEU A 249 -12.93 9.89 -8.40
C LEU A 249 -11.91 8.86 -8.86
N ASN A 250 -11.98 7.68 -8.27
CA ASN A 250 -11.17 6.52 -8.64
C ASN A 250 -11.94 5.24 -8.36
N GLY A 251 -11.47 4.14 -8.93
CA GLY A 251 -12.06 2.82 -8.68
C GLY A 251 -11.16 1.70 -9.15
N ARG A 252 -11.33 0.54 -8.51
CA ARG A 252 -10.70 -0.73 -8.89
C ARG A 252 -11.77 -1.79 -9.03
N LEU A 253 -11.60 -2.67 -10.01
CA LEU A 253 -12.51 -3.77 -10.30
C LEU A 253 -11.91 -5.08 -9.80
N PHE A 254 -12.72 -5.85 -9.07
CA PHE A 254 -12.35 -7.16 -8.55
C PHE A 254 -13.34 -8.21 -9.03
N MET A 255 -12.80 -9.35 -9.46
CA MET A 255 -13.60 -10.53 -9.79
C MET A 255 -13.89 -11.30 -8.51
N LEU A 256 -15.16 -11.52 -8.17
CA LEU A 256 -15.55 -12.42 -7.08
C LEU A 256 -15.75 -13.84 -7.60
N ASN A 257 -16.34 -13.95 -8.78
CA ASN A 257 -16.52 -15.17 -9.54
C ASN A 257 -16.79 -14.83 -11.01
N ASP A 258 -17.01 -15.81 -11.84
CA ASP A 258 -17.19 -15.65 -13.30
C ASP A 258 -18.30 -14.65 -13.69
N SER A 259 -19.32 -14.50 -12.85
CA SER A 259 -20.48 -13.64 -13.14
C SER A 259 -20.56 -12.37 -12.28
N THR A 260 -19.86 -12.34 -11.16
CA THR A 260 -19.99 -11.25 -10.17
C THR A 260 -18.67 -10.53 -9.98
N LYS A 261 -18.73 -9.20 -10.09
CA LYS A 261 -17.61 -8.29 -9.89
C LYS A 261 -17.98 -7.25 -8.85
N LEU A 262 -16.98 -6.72 -8.16
CA LEU A 262 -17.11 -5.54 -7.31
C LEU A 262 -16.25 -4.41 -7.87
N MET A 263 -16.82 -3.22 -7.96
CA MET A 263 -16.04 -2.01 -8.19
C MET A 263 -16.08 -1.16 -6.93
N ILE A 264 -14.92 -0.86 -6.40
CA ILE A 264 -14.77 -0.05 -5.20
C ILE A 264 -13.86 1.11 -5.49
N GLY A 265 -14.18 2.25 -4.90
CA GLY A 265 -13.38 3.45 -5.05
C GLY A 265 -13.86 4.57 -4.17
N THR A 266 -13.43 5.78 -4.52
CA THR A 266 -13.82 6.98 -3.80
C THR A 266 -14.73 7.85 -4.64
N TYR A 267 -15.63 8.55 -3.96
CA TYR A 267 -16.49 9.55 -4.58
C TYR A 267 -16.26 10.95 -3.99
N GLY A 268 -16.58 11.95 -4.76
CA GLY A 268 -16.60 13.35 -4.35
C GLY A 268 -17.94 14.01 -4.67
N PHE A 269 -18.21 15.18 -4.08
CA PHE A 269 -19.39 15.94 -4.42
C PHE A 269 -19.19 16.71 -5.72
N ARG A 270 -20.17 16.64 -6.61
CA ARG A 270 -20.16 17.33 -7.90
C ARG A 270 -20.10 18.87 -7.77
N ASN A 271 -20.56 19.40 -6.64
CA ASN A 271 -20.58 20.85 -6.36
C ASN A 271 -19.32 21.38 -5.69
N MET A 272 -18.27 20.58 -5.55
CA MET A 272 -16.97 21.05 -5.05
C MET A 272 -16.31 22.00 -6.05
N GLN A 273 -15.59 23.01 -5.54
CA GLN A 273 -14.93 24.03 -6.36
C GLN A 273 -13.44 24.13 -6.03
N GLY A 274 -12.64 24.59 -7.00
CA GLY A 274 -11.22 24.87 -6.83
C GLY A 274 -10.37 23.61 -6.68
N ASN A 275 -9.35 23.67 -5.83
CA ASN A 275 -8.40 22.58 -5.60
C ASN A 275 -9.02 21.37 -4.89
N ASN A 276 -10.28 21.46 -4.46
CA ASN A 276 -10.96 20.41 -3.71
C ASN A 276 -11.79 19.48 -4.61
N ASN A 277 -11.78 19.69 -5.93
CA ASN A 277 -12.56 18.86 -6.87
C ASN A 277 -12.19 17.37 -6.85
N SER A 278 -10.97 17.05 -6.40
CA SER A 278 -10.46 15.67 -6.26
C SER A 278 -10.44 15.19 -4.81
N ALA A 279 -11.10 15.91 -3.89
CA ALA A 279 -11.21 15.47 -2.50
C ALA A 279 -12.28 14.40 -2.36
N SER A 280 -11.87 13.27 -1.80
CA SER A 280 -12.76 12.15 -1.49
C SER A 280 -13.67 12.48 -0.31
N GLN A 281 -14.96 12.21 -0.45
CA GLN A 281 -15.95 12.41 0.60
C GLN A 281 -16.33 11.09 1.28
N GLY A 282 -16.05 9.98 0.62
CA GLY A 282 -16.34 8.64 1.10
C GLY A 282 -15.93 7.57 0.12
N LEU A 283 -16.33 6.35 0.43
CA LEU A 283 -16.20 5.17 -0.42
C LEU A 283 -17.51 4.91 -1.15
N PHE A 284 -17.42 4.43 -2.37
CA PHE A 284 -18.53 3.75 -3.03
C PHE A 284 -18.19 2.27 -3.22
N LEU A 285 -19.21 1.44 -3.18
CA LEU A 285 -19.17 0.02 -3.50
C LEU A 285 -20.27 -0.29 -4.50
N SER A 286 -19.89 -0.81 -5.65
CA SER A 286 -20.84 -1.20 -6.70
C SER A 286 -20.69 -2.67 -6.99
N LYS A 287 -21.78 -3.42 -6.89
CA LYS A 287 -21.85 -4.82 -7.30
C LYS A 287 -22.34 -4.90 -8.74
N ILE A 288 -21.67 -5.72 -9.52
CA ILE A 288 -21.90 -5.88 -10.94
C ILE A 288 -22.12 -7.37 -11.19
N VAL A 289 -23.20 -7.71 -11.86
CA VAL A 289 -23.58 -9.09 -12.20
C VAL A 289 -23.79 -9.16 -13.71
N TYR A 290 -23.08 -10.06 -14.40
CA TYR A 290 -23.08 -10.17 -15.86
C TYR A 290 -22.84 -8.84 -16.59
N ASP A 291 -21.85 -8.05 -16.09
CA ASP A 291 -21.48 -6.72 -16.59
C ASP A 291 -22.57 -5.62 -16.43
N GLU A 292 -23.67 -5.91 -15.74
CA GLU A 292 -24.69 -4.95 -15.36
C GLU A 292 -24.58 -4.55 -13.90
N VAL A 293 -24.79 -3.27 -13.59
CA VAL A 293 -24.74 -2.74 -12.23
C VAL A 293 -25.99 -3.19 -11.47
N ASP A 294 -25.82 -4.04 -10.46
CA ASP A 294 -26.87 -4.50 -9.56
C ASP A 294 -27.25 -3.39 -8.56
N PHE A 295 -26.25 -2.87 -7.84
CA PHE A 295 -26.42 -1.72 -6.97
C PHE A 295 -25.12 -0.92 -6.84
N THR A 296 -25.24 0.35 -6.41
CA THR A 296 -24.14 1.18 -5.93
C THR A 296 -24.52 1.78 -4.58
N GLN A 297 -23.65 1.61 -3.59
CA GLN A 297 -23.80 2.21 -2.26
C GLN A 297 -22.68 3.21 -2.01
N TYR A 298 -23.02 4.30 -1.31
CA TYR A 298 -22.10 5.37 -0.95
C TYR A 298 -21.99 5.46 0.57
N HIS A 299 -20.77 5.48 1.08
CA HIS A 299 -20.46 5.55 2.51
C HIS A 299 -19.61 6.77 2.77
N SER A 300 -20.22 7.79 3.39
CA SER A 300 -19.49 9.02 3.76
C SER A 300 -18.44 8.71 4.84
N PHE A 301 -17.26 9.31 4.73
CA PHE A 301 -16.26 9.22 5.82
C PHE A 301 -16.77 9.78 7.16
N THR A 302 -17.84 10.59 7.14
CA THR A 302 -18.50 11.06 8.37
C THR A 302 -19.34 9.99 9.08
N ASP A 303 -19.60 8.86 8.41
CA ASP A 303 -20.33 7.72 8.97
C ASP A 303 -19.40 6.66 9.57
N PHE A 304 -18.10 6.78 9.30
CA PHE A 304 -17.06 5.94 9.88
C PHE A 304 -16.78 6.37 11.32
N LYS A 305 -16.75 5.42 12.24
CA LYS A 305 -16.54 5.70 13.68
C LYS A 305 -15.09 6.09 13.97
N ASN A 306 -14.15 5.50 13.25
CA ASN A 306 -12.73 5.59 13.55
C ASN A 306 -11.94 6.44 12.54
N PHE A 307 -12.58 6.99 11.51
CA PHE A 307 -11.90 7.75 10.46
C PHE A 307 -11.08 8.93 11.01
N PHE A 308 -11.59 9.63 12.00
CA PHE A 308 -10.96 10.83 12.55
C PHE A 308 -10.04 10.57 13.77
N ASN A 309 -9.75 9.32 14.11
CA ASN A 309 -8.92 8.97 15.27
C ASN A 309 -7.44 9.40 15.17
N PHE A 310 -7.00 9.86 14.00
CA PHE A 310 -5.69 10.47 13.83
C PHE A 310 -5.60 11.91 14.36
N MET A 311 -6.73 12.53 14.64
CA MET A 311 -6.84 13.87 15.23
C MET A 311 -6.73 13.82 16.74
N SER A 312 -6.32 14.92 17.37
CA SER A 312 -6.42 15.07 18.82
C SER A 312 -7.88 15.03 19.30
N GLU A 313 -8.12 14.64 20.53
CA GLU A 313 -9.47 14.54 21.11
C GLU A 313 -10.30 15.83 20.90
N ARG A 314 -9.68 17.00 21.12
CA ARG A 314 -10.34 18.30 20.92
C ARG A 314 -10.74 18.55 19.46
N GLU A 315 -9.94 18.07 18.53
CA GLU A 315 -10.23 18.18 17.08
C GLU A 315 -11.33 17.21 16.69
N GLN A 316 -11.33 15.98 17.24
CA GLN A 316 -12.39 15.00 17.03
C GLN A 316 -13.74 15.55 17.52
N GLU A 317 -13.80 16.11 18.74
CA GLU A 317 -15.01 16.74 19.28
C GLU A 317 -15.51 17.91 18.41
N ARG A 318 -14.60 18.74 17.90
CA ARG A 318 -14.97 19.83 16.98
C ARG A 318 -15.53 19.30 15.66
N MET A 319 -14.92 18.24 15.13
CA MET A 319 -15.37 17.60 13.91
C MET A 319 -16.74 16.97 14.12
N GLN A 320 -16.94 16.24 15.23
CA GLN A 320 -18.23 15.62 15.56
C GLN A 320 -19.34 16.66 15.64
N ARG A 321 -19.14 17.76 16.40
CA ARG A 321 -20.10 18.87 16.48
C ARG A 321 -20.38 19.53 15.13
N LYS A 322 -19.38 19.56 14.22
CA LYS A 322 -19.56 20.06 12.86
C LYS A 322 -20.41 19.11 12.03
N ILE A 323 -20.18 17.80 12.15
CA ILE A 323 -20.95 16.75 11.47
C ILE A 323 -22.42 16.82 11.89
N GLU A 324 -22.69 16.84 13.20
CA GLU A 324 -24.04 16.92 13.78
C GLU A 324 -24.81 18.14 13.26
N ARG A 325 -24.22 19.35 13.39
CA ARG A 325 -24.86 20.58 12.88
C ARG A 325 -25.15 20.54 11.38
N LYS A 326 -24.27 19.89 10.60
CA LYS A 326 -24.47 19.77 9.15
C LYS A 326 -25.58 18.77 8.83
N LYS A 327 -25.62 17.64 9.53
CA LYS A 327 -26.72 16.65 9.41
C LYS A 327 -28.07 17.29 9.78
N GLU A 328 -28.15 18.07 10.86
CA GLU A 328 -29.36 18.79 11.29
C GLU A 328 -29.83 19.82 10.23
N SER A 329 -28.89 20.46 9.54
CA SER A 329 -29.20 21.43 8.47
C SER A 329 -29.45 20.77 7.10
N GLY A 330 -29.46 19.44 7.00
CA GLY A 330 -29.61 18.72 5.74
C GLY A 330 -28.46 18.95 4.75
N THR A 331 -27.26 19.28 5.24
CA THR A 331 -26.11 19.56 4.39
C THR A 331 -24.92 18.68 4.77
N ASP A 332 -24.08 18.35 3.79
CA ASP A 332 -22.92 17.51 4.01
C ASP A 332 -21.70 18.30 4.52
N VAL A 333 -20.85 17.60 5.27
CA VAL A 333 -19.51 18.10 5.63
C VAL A 333 -18.59 17.90 4.45
N LYS A 334 -18.00 18.97 3.95
CA LYS A 334 -16.99 18.89 2.89
C LYS A 334 -15.61 18.60 3.50
N LEU A 335 -15.03 17.47 3.09
CA LEU A 335 -13.72 17.00 3.49
C LEU A 335 -12.67 17.30 2.41
N ASN A 336 -11.40 17.39 2.81
CA ASN A 336 -10.27 17.69 1.90
C ASN A 336 -9.26 16.53 1.84
N TYR A 337 -9.71 15.32 2.10
CA TYR A 337 -8.85 14.14 2.08
C TYR A 337 -8.86 13.49 0.70
N ARG A 338 -7.81 12.73 0.45
CA ARG A 338 -7.70 11.81 -0.68
C ARG A 338 -7.40 10.45 -0.13
N LEU A 339 -7.92 9.41 -0.77
CA LEU A 339 -7.72 8.04 -0.33
C LEU A 339 -7.11 7.22 -1.46
N LEU A 340 -6.00 6.57 -1.17
CA LEU A 340 -5.44 5.49 -1.97
C LEU A 340 -6.12 4.19 -1.54
N VAL A 341 -6.98 3.64 -2.38
CA VAL A 341 -7.71 2.40 -2.11
C VAL A 341 -6.83 1.23 -2.52
N HIS A 342 -6.70 0.24 -1.63
CA HIS A 342 -5.98 -1.00 -1.86
C HIS A 342 -6.89 -2.08 -2.44
N ASP A 343 -6.33 -3.29 -2.59
CA ASP A 343 -7.08 -4.45 -3.02
C ASP A 343 -8.14 -4.85 -1.98
N ILE A 344 -9.22 -5.43 -2.49
CA ILE A 344 -10.26 -6.02 -1.64
C ILE A 344 -9.79 -7.38 -1.16
N ILE A 345 -10.11 -7.68 0.09
CA ILE A 345 -9.90 -8.99 0.67
C ILE A 345 -11.28 -9.58 0.99
N GLU A 346 -11.59 -10.73 0.46
CA GLU A 346 -12.78 -11.49 0.86
C GLU A 346 -12.45 -12.33 2.09
N GLN A 347 -13.28 -12.21 3.13
CA GLN A 347 -13.17 -13.01 4.34
C GLN A 347 -14.57 -13.41 4.85
N ASN A 348 -14.83 -14.71 4.88
CA ASN A 348 -16.09 -15.28 5.40
C ASN A 348 -17.35 -14.66 4.74
N GLY A 349 -17.31 -14.44 3.44
CA GLY A 349 -18.40 -13.84 2.68
C GLY A 349 -18.59 -12.33 2.88
N ASN A 350 -17.71 -11.65 3.65
CA ASN A 350 -17.66 -10.21 3.79
C ASN A 350 -16.46 -9.65 3.03
N TYR A 351 -16.51 -8.35 2.75
CA TYR A 351 -15.45 -7.65 2.02
C TYR A 351 -14.71 -6.71 2.95
N LEU A 352 -13.40 -6.84 2.99
CA LEU A 352 -12.48 -5.96 3.68
C LEU A 352 -11.91 -4.98 2.67
N ILE A 353 -12.08 -3.70 2.94
CA ILE A 353 -11.54 -2.62 2.14
C ILE A 353 -10.55 -1.85 2.98
N SER A 354 -9.33 -1.70 2.48
CA SER A 354 -8.32 -0.87 3.12
C SER A 354 -7.92 0.29 2.22
N GLY A 355 -7.42 1.35 2.85
CA GLY A 355 -6.92 2.50 2.11
C GLY A 355 -6.12 3.44 2.99
N GLU A 356 -5.40 4.32 2.36
CA GLU A 356 -4.54 5.30 3.02
C GLU A 356 -4.96 6.71 2.68
N VAL A 357 -5.18 7.50 3.71
CA VAL A 357 -5.55 8.90 3.58
C VAL A 357 -4.29 9.75 3.47
N PHE A 358 -4.23 10.55 2.43
CA PHE A 358 -3.08 11.40 2.14
C PHE A 358 -3.47 12.76 1.59
N TYR A 359 -2.51 13.67 1.55
CA TYR A 359 -2.59 14.92 0.80
C TYR A 359 -1.22 15.27 0.17
N PRO A 360 -1.22 15.93 -1.00
CA PRO A 360 0.01 16.46 -1.58
C PRO A 360 0.45 17.70 -0.83
N GLU A 361 1.73 17.81 -0.53
CA GLU A 361 2.34 18.98 0.09
C GLU A 361 3.12 19.80 -0.95
N TYR A 362 2.99 21.11 -0.89
CA TYR A 362 3.72 22.05 -1.73
C TYR A 362 4.46 23.09 -0.88
N ARG A 363 5.67 23.45 -1.27
CA ARG A 363 6.44 24.54 -0.67
C ARG A 363 6.47 25.73 -1.60
N ASN A 364 6.27 26.91 -1.05
CA ASN A 364 6.47 28.16 -1.80
C ASN A 364 7.97 28.40 -1.97
N ASN A 365 8.41 28.56 -3.21
CA ASN A 365 9.79 28.97 -3.52
C ASN A 365 9.87 30.49 -3.39
N MET A 366 10.01 31.00 -2.16
CA MET A 366 10.03 32.45 -1.88
C MET A 366 11.38 33.11 -2.15
N ASN A 367 12.39 32.38 -2.61
CA ASN A 367 13.70 32.96 -2.89
C ASN A 367 14.04 32.87 -4.37
N GLY A 368 14.39 34.01 -4.93
CA GLY A 368 14.89 34.21 -6.29
C GLY A 368 16.09 33.33 -6.68
N PRO A 369 16.88 33.66 -7.68
CA PRO A 369 17.79 32.76 -8.42
C PRO A 369 18.80 31.94 -7.60
N TYR A 370 18.86 32.15 -6.28
CA TYR A 370 19.67 31.35 -5.34
C TYR A 370 18.98 30.10 -4.77
N GLY A 371 17.71 29.84 -5.12
CA GLY A 371 16.93 28.71 -4.59
C GLY A 371 17.34 27.32 -5.07
N MET A 372 18.23 27.20 -6.03
CA MET A 372 18.72 25.89 -6.50
C MET A 372 19.70 25.21 -5.53
N SER A 373 20.33 25.94 -4.62
CA SER A 373 21.30 25.37 -3.66
C SER A 373 20.65 24.68 -2.46
N SER A 374 19.39 25.00 -2.14
CA SER A 374 18.70 24.37 -1.00
C SER A 374 18.10 22.99 -1.34
N TRP A 375 17.97 22.65 -2.62
CA TRP A 375 17.50 21.33 -3.03
C TRP A 375 18.53 20.23 -2.78
N TRP A 376 19.82 20.58 -2.76
CA TRP A 376 20.93 19.67 -2.43
C TRP A 376 21.11 19.43 -0.93
N GLY A 377 20.49 20.23 -0.09
CA GLY A 377 20.61 20.18 1.38
C GLY A 377 19.39 19.57 2.10
N SER A 378 18.37 19.12 1.40
CA SER A 378 17.21 18.50 2.02
C SER A 378 17.58 17.10 2.56
N PRO A 379 17.23 16.75 3.82
CA PRO A 379 17.54 15.42 4.39
C PRO A 379 16.94 14.24 3.61
N MET A 380 16.01 14.50 2.69
CA MET A 380 15.42 13.49 1.79
C MET A 380 16.33 13.10 0.63
N MET A 381 17.33 13.95 0.30
CA MET A 381 18.39 13.63 -0.65
C MET A 381 19.70 13.40 0.10
N SER A 382 19.72 12.38 0.96
CA SER A 382 20.95 11.95 1.62
C SER A 382 21.93 11.40 0.59
N PRO A 383 23.23 11.74 0.66
CA PRO A 383 24.24 11.28 -0.31
C PRO A 383 24.44 9.77 -0.37
N LEU A 384 23.72 9.01 0.45
CA LEU A 384 23.86 7.55 0.59
C LEU A 384 23.12 6.70 -0.42
N GLY A 385 22.42 7.29 -1.36
CA GLY A 385 21.71 6.53 -2.39
C GLY A 385 21.43 7.28 -3.68
N TRP A 386 21.80 8.58 -3.74
CA TRP A 386 21.30 9.46 -4.78
C TRP A 386 22.41 10.19 -5.54
N GLY A 387 23.64 9.80 -5.31
CA GLY A 387 24.82 10.37 -5.97
C GLY A 387 25.30 9.49 -7.10
N GLY A 388 24.84 9.71 -8.30
CA GLY A 388 25.65 9.48 -9.48
C GLY A 388 25.39 8.29 -10.38
N PHE A 389 24.58 7.30 -10.03
CA PHE A 389 24.12 6.30 -10.99
C PHE A 389 22.65 6.02 -10.77
N GLY A 390 21.85 6.50 -11.72
CA GLY A 390 20.47 6.07 -11.86
C GLY A 390 19.67 6.24 -10.57
N MET A 391 19.19 7.46 -10.33
CA MET A 391 17.77 7.50 -10.05
C MET A 391 17.21 6.46 -10.99
N PHE A 392 16.64 5.37 -10.46
CA PHE A 392 15.60 4.75 -11.25
C PHE A 392 14.66 5.90 -11.57
N PRO A 393 14.59 6.39 -12.80
CA PRO A 393 13.67 7.46 -13.07
C PRO A 393 12.35 6.86 -12.69
N SER A 394 11.84 7.36 -11.60
CA SER A 394 10.57 6.96 -11.07
C SER A 394 9.49 7.38 -12.07
N TYR A 395 9.39 6.63 -13.14
CA TYR A 395 8.27 6.71 -14.04
C TYR A 395 6.98 6.31 -13.33
N GLY A 396 7.08 5.64 -12.15
CA GLY A 396 5.99 5.52 -11.22
C GLY A 396 5.83 6.67 -10.24
N LEU A 397 6.74 7.68 -10.23
CA LEU A 397 6.68 8.82 -9.31
C LEU A 397 5.45 9.68 -9.50
N TRP A 398 4.88 9.60 -10.65
CA TRP A 398 3.74 10.40 -11.01
C TRP A 398 2.69 9.46 -11.60
N ASN A 399 1.93 8.77 -10.75
CA ASN A 399 0.58 8.52 -11.16
C ASN A 399 -0.23 9.76 -10.76
N PRO A 400 -0.27 10.84 -11.58
CA PRO A 400 -1.03 12.05 -11.31
C PRO A 400 -2.51 11.74 -11.18
N TYR A 401 -2.92 10.53 -11.57
CA TYR A 401 -4.28 10.07 -11.64
C TYR A 401 -4.90 9.79 -10.28
N TYR A 402 -4.10 9.47 -9.26
CA TYR A 402 -4.61 9.32 -7.91
C TYR A 402 -4.80 10.64 -7.17
N TRP A 403 -4.10 11.72 -7.55
CA TRP A 403 -4.19 12.97 -6.82
C TRP A 403 -4.88 14.10 -7.57
N ASP A 404 -4.70 14.22 -8.87
CA ASP A 404 -5.48 15.07 -9.76
C ASP A 404 -5.15 14.84 -11.24
N PRO A 405 -5.82 13.94 -11.92
CA PRO A 405 -5.54 13.62 -13.31
C PRO A 405 -5.75 14.82 -14.26
N TRP A 406 -6.52 15.82 -13.82
CA TRP A 406 -6.87 16.97 -14.65
C TRP A 406 -6.15 18.26 -14.28
N PHE A 407 -5.37 18.27 -13.17
CA PHE A 407 -4.66 19.47 -12.70
C PHE A 407 -3.13 19.41 -12.86
N GLY A 408 -2.59 18.26 -13.17
CA GLY A 408 -1.16 17.95 -13.03
C GLY A 408 -0.17 18.80 -13.84
N SER A 409 -0.57 19.43 -14.94
CA SER A 409 0.41 20.15 -15.78
C SER A 409 0.18 21.66 -15.92
N ARG A 410 -1.01 22.14 -15.65
CA ARG A 410 -1.35 23.54 -16.03
C ARG A 410 -1.19 24.62 -14.98
N ARG A 411 -0.85 24.31 -13.71
CA ARG A 411 -0.75 25.31 -12.62
C ARG A 411 0.54 25.32 -11.81
N MET A 412 1.62 24.75 -12.28
CA MET A 412 2.94 24.94 -11.64
C MET A 412 3.52 26.36 -11.81
N ASN A 413 2.74 27.32 -12.32
CA ASN A 413 3.23 28.65 -12.64
C ASN A 413 3.32 29.64 -11.45
N ASN A 414 3.01 29.23 -10.21
CA ASN A 414 3.08 30.15 -9.06
C ASN A 414 4.25 29.89 -8.11
N GLY A 415 5.38 29.37 -8.59
CA GLY A 415 6.57 29.19 -7.75
C GLY A 415 6.42 28.15 -6.63
N GLN A 416 5.40 27.31 -6.68
CA GLN A 416 5.22 26.20 -5.75
C GLN A 416 5.94 24.96 -6.27
N VAL A 417 6.74 24.33 -5.40
CA VAL A 417 7.43 23.07 -5.68
C VAL A 417 6.76 21.95 -4.90
N PHE A 418 6.45 20.85 -5.59
CA PHE A 418 5.92 19.65 -4.94
C PHE A 418 6.95 19.10 -3.94
N ASN A 419 6.48 18.81 -2.71
CA ASN A 419 7.30 18.35 -1.59
C ASN A 419 6.96 16.93 -1.12
N GLY A 420 6.16 16.22 -1.89
CA GLY A 420 5.76 14.84 -1.62
C GLY A 420 4.32 14.68 -1.15
N PHE A 421 3.95 13.45 -0.90
CA PHE A 421 2.67 13.06 -0.29
C PHE A 421 2.86 12.86 1.21
N VAL A 422 1.96 13.43 1.99
CA VAL A 422 1.90 13.25 3.44
C VAL A 422 0.74 12.31 3.75
N TYR A 423 1.04 11.19 4.37
CA TYR A 423 0.05 10.21 4.81
C TYR A 423 -0.39 10.54 6.24
N THR A 424 -1.69 10.55 6.47
CA THR A 424 -2.27 10.90 7.78
C THR A 424 -2.65 9.67 8.60
N HIS A 425 -3.36 8.75 7.98
CA HIS A 425 -3.77 7.48 8.61
C HIS A 425 -4.20 6.49 7.54
N ALA A 426 -4.20 5.21 7.91
CA ALA A 426 -4.84 4.15 7.13
C ALA A 426 -6.20 3.82 7.73
N ILE A 427 -7.11 3.34 6.88
CA ILE A 427 -8.42 2.82 7.27
C ILE A 427 -8.58 1.39 6.79
N VAL A 428 -9.33 0.61 7.55
CA VAL A 428 -9.90 -0.67 7.12
C VAL A 428 -11.37 -0.69 7.49
N ALA A 429 -12.20 -1.11 6.56
CA ALA A 429 -13.64 -1.20 6.75
C ALA A 429 -14.17 -2.55 6.26
N GLY A 430 -15.07 -3.14 7.01
CA GLY A 430 -15.76 -4.38 6.67
C GLY A 430 -17.15 -4.10 6.11
N PHE A 431 -17.48 -4.75 5.00
CA PHE A 431 -18.77 -4.65 4.32
C PHE A 431 -19.39 -6.03 4.14
N ASN A 432 -20.70 -6.11 4.26
CA ASN A 432 -21.43 -7.33 3.94
C ASN A 432 -21.66 -7.46 2.41
N PRO A 433 -22.15 -8.60 1.91
CA PRO A 433 -22.43 -8.81 0.48
C PRO A 433 -23.47 -7.87 -0.13
N LYS A 434 -24.24 -7.16 0.70
CA LYS A 434 -25.17 -6.11 0.27
C LYS A 434 -24.53 -4.73 0.18
N GLY A 435 -23.23 -4.63 0.50
CA GLY A 435 -22.48 -3.37 0.51
C GLY A 435 -22.69 -2.51 1.76
N GLU A 436 -23.33 -3.00 2.81
CA GLU A 436 -23.55 -2.25 4.06
C GLU A 436 -22.28 -2.26 4.92
N LEU A 437 -21.91 -1.09 5.45
CA LEU A 437 -20.76 -0.93 6.35
C LEU A 437 -21.07 -1.59 7.70
N LEU A 438 -20.27 -2.61 8.06
CA LEU A 438 -20.40 -3.35 9.31
C LEU A 438 -19.58 -2.72 10.42
N TRP A 439 -18.34 -2.34 10.12
CA TRP A 439 -17.36 -1.79 11.07
C TRP A 439 -16.23 -1.09 10.32
N ASP A 440 -15.49 -0.24 11.04
CA ASP A 440 -14.26 0.38 10.56
C ASP A 440 -13.20 0.43 11.64
N ASN A 441 -11.95 0.51 11.24
CA ASN A 441 -10.80 0.77 12.10
C ASN A 441 -9.78 1.65 11.38
N SER A 442 -8.94 2.33 12.15
CA SER A 442 -7.89 3.18 11.59
C SER A 442 -6.56 3.01 12.34
N LEU A 443 -5.47 3.32 11.64
CA LEU A 443 -4.12 3.35 12.18
C LEU A 443 -3.45 4.66 11.76
N PRO A 444 -3.19 5.59 12.70
CA PRO A 444 -2.50 6.84 12.39
C PRO A 444 -1.07 6.60 11.92
N PHE A 445 -0.64 7.34 10.90
CA PHE A 445 0.75 7.40 10.47
C PHE A 445 1.54 8.43 11.26
N ASP A 446 2.75 8.08 11.65
CA ASP A 446 3.65 8.98 12.36
C ASP A 446 4.64 9.64 11.38
N ASN A 447 4.28 10.83 10.88
CA ASN A 447 5.10 11.62 9.94
C ASN A 447 5.57 10.83 8.70
N VAL A 448 4.71 9.98 8.15
CA VAL A 448 5.02 9.23 6.94
C VAL A 448 4.89 10.14 5.73
N ARG A 449 5.98 10.28 4.98
CA ARG A 449 6.06 11.06 3.75
C ARG A 449 6.70 10.22 2.64
N SER A 450 6.27 10.44 1.42
CA SER A 450 6.86 9.79 0.25
C SER A 450 6.80 10.72 -0.95
N MET A 451 7.82 10.67 -1.80
CA MET A 451 7.78 11.32 -3.11
C MET A 451 6.91 10.53 -4.09
N GLU A 452 6.66 9.27 -3.79
CA GLU A 452 5.80 8.35 -4.55
C GLU A 452 4.51 8.09 -3.82
N LEU A 453 3.41 8.02 -4.55
CA LEU A 453 2.14 7.55 -4.02
C LEU A 453 2.13 6.02 -4.10
N LYS A 454 2.41 5.35 -2.99
CA LYS A 454 2.44 3.90 -2.88
C LYS A 454 1.86 3.43 -1.55
N GLU A 455 1.37 2.23 -1.55
CA GLU A 455 0.82 1.58 -0.36
C GLU A 455 1.87 1.40 0.74
N LYS A 456 1.57 1.89 1.92
CA LYS A 456 2.43 1.82 3.11
C LYS A 456 1.94 0.80 4.12
N ILE A 457 0.60 0.74 4.27
CA ILE A 457 -0.04 -0.20 5.20
C ILE A 457 -0.04 -1.61 4.62
N ARG A 458 0.06 -2.59 5.50
CA ARG A 458 -0.26 -3.99 5.18
C ARG A 458 -1.39 -4.44 6.07
N VAL A 459 -2.38 -5.08 5.47
CA VAL A 459 -3.56 -5.60 6.15
C VAL A 459 -3.60 -7.10 5.95
N LYS A 460 -3.70 -7.84 7.04
CA LYS A 460 -3.77 -9.29 7.03
C LYS A 460 -4.97 -9.73 7.85
N PRO A 461 -5.98 -10.36 7.23
CA PRO A 461 -7.00 -11.08 7.96
C PRO A 461 -6.44 -12.43 8.45
N ASN A 462 -6.73 -12.77 9.70
CA ASN A 462 -6.36 -14.03 10.30
C ASN A 462 -7.57 -14.99 10.33
N PRO A 463 -7.34 -16.32 10.42
CA PRO A 463 -8.43 -17.30 10.47
C PRO A 463 -9.36 -17.17 11.68
N ASP A 464 -8.90 -16.58 12.76
CA ASP A 464 -9.64 -16.30 14.00
C ASP A 464 -10.50 -15.01 13.93
N GLN A 465 -10.68 -14.46 12.74
CA GLN A 465 -11.39 -13.20 12.44
C GLN A 465 -10.70 -11.93 12.94
N THR A 466 -9.53 -12.04 13.52
CA THR A 466 -8.72 -10.85 13.81
C THR A 466 -8.09 -10.30 12.54
N ILE A 467 -7.85 -9.00 12.54
CA ILE A 467 -7.21 -8.30 11.44
C ILE A 467 -6.00 -7.57 11.99
N GLU A 468 -4.91 -7.76 11.31
CA GLU A 468 -3.64 -7.12 11.60
C GLU A 468 -3.35 -6.02 10.59
N MET A 469 -3.13 -4.79 11.09
CA MET A 469 -2.68 -3.65 10.30
C MET A 469 -1.27 -3.27 10.74
N LEU A 470 -0.35 -3.09 9.80
CA LEU A 470 1.00 -2.67 10.14
C LEU A 470 1.66 -1.83 9.05
N TYR A 471 2.62 -1.00 9.44
CA TYR A 471 3.52 -0.28 8.54
C TYR A 471 4.90 -0.10 9.18
N SER A 472 5.92 0.13 8.34
CA SER A 472 7.26 0.48 8.81
C SER A 472 7.52 1.98 8.69
N ASN A 473 8.23 2.53 9.68
CA ASN A 473 8.68 3.92 9.67
C ASN A 473 9.95 4.07 10.52
N LYS A 474 11.00 4.64 9.93
CA LYS A 474 12.28 4.95 10.60
C LYS A 474 12.91 3.75 11.33
N GLY A 475 12.82 2.57 10.74
CA GLY A 475 13.41 1.35 11.29
C GLY A 475 12.62 0.70 12.41
N ALA A 476 11.35 1.04 12.55
CA ALA A 476 10.41 0.39 13.45
C ALA A 476 9.11 0.02 12.74
N ILE A 477 8.44 -1.01 13.21
CA ILE A 477 7.13 -1.44 12.73
C ILE A 477 6.08 -1.05 13.75
N LYS A 478 5.05 -0.36 13.31
CA LYS A 478 3.85 -0.08 14.09
C LYS A 478 2.75 -1.04 13.65
N ALA A 479 2.11 -1.71 14.60
CA ALA A 479 1.08 -2.70 14.34
C ALA A 479 -0.12 -2.51 15.25
N LYS A 480 -1.31 -2.79 14.71
CA LYS A 480 -2.59 -2.79 15.42
C LYS A 480 -3.36 -4.05 15.07
N VAL A 481 -3.89 -4.73 16.07
CA VAL A 481 -4.73 -5.93 15.91
C VAL A 481 -6.12 -5.62 16.43
N PHE A 482 -7.14 -6.00 15.68
CA PHE A 482 -8.52 -5.74 16.02
C PHE A 482 -9.46 -6.83 15.48
N GLU A 483 -10.65 -6.90 16.06
CA GLU A 483 -11.78 -7.71 15.62
C GLU A 483 -12.99 -6.80 15.45
N GLY A 484 -13.44 -6.61 14.22
CA GLY A 484 -14.49 -5.62 13.93
C GLY A 484 -14.11 -4.22 14.46
N ASN A 485 -14.96 -3.61 15.29
CA ASN A 485 -14.68 -2.32 15.94
C ASN A 485 -13.80 -2.42 17.20
N LYS A 486 -13.53 -3.63 17.70
CA LYS A 486 -12.81 -3.83 18.97
C LYS A 486 -11.32 -3.92 18.73
N VAL A 487 -10.56 -2.99 19.31
CA VAL A 487 -9.09 -3.05 19.29
C VAL A 487 -8.64 -4.06 20.34
N LEU A 488 -7.88 -5.06 19.91
CA LEU A 488 -7.31 -6.10 20.77
C LEU A 488 -5.89 -5.74 21.21
N ALA A 489 -5.11 -5.15 20.31
CA ALA A 489 -3.78 -4.65 20.62
C ALA A 489 -3.44 -3.44 19.74
N ASP A 490 -2.93 -2.39 20.38
CA ASP A 490 -2.25 -1.25 19.74
C ASP A 490 -0.80 -1.27 20.21
N ARG A 491 0.05 -1.86 19.40
CA ARG A 491 1.43 -2.17 19.79
C ARG A 491 2.31 -0.93 19.73
N GLN A 492 3.19 -0.78 20.70
CA GLN A 492 4.27 0.19 20.62
C GLN A 492 5.15 -0.11 19.40
N PRO A 493 5.80 0.90 18.81
CA PRO A 493 6.69 0.67 17.68
C PRO A 493 7.78 -0.35 18.00
N ILE A 494 7.88 -1.40 17.19
CA ILE A 494 8.80 -2.51 17.38
C ILE A 494 10.04 -2.27 16.50
N PRO A 495 11.24 -2.13 17.08
CA PRO A 495 12.44 -1.89 16.30
C PRO A 495 12.75 -3.05 15.36
N ILE A 496 13.18 -2.76 14.14
CA ILE A 496 13.73 -3.76 13.22
C ILE A 496 15.15 -4.07 13.69
N LEU A 497 15.34 -5.29 14.22
CA LEU A 497 16.60 -5.72 14.82
C LEU A 497 17.72 -5.86 13.78
N THR A 498 18.95 -5.61 14.21
CA THR A 498 20.21 -5.86 13.48
C THR A 498 20.65 -7.32 13.59
N ALA A 499 21.66 -7.73 12.81
CA ALA A 499 22.20 -9.08 12.86
C ALA A 499 22.87 -9.39 14.20
N ASP A 500 23.63 -8.43 14.74
CA ASP A 500 24.39 -8.57 15.97
C ASP A 500 23.84 -7.70 17.09
N MET A 501 23.83 -8.20 18.33
CA MET A 501 23.34 -7.45 19.49
C MET A 501 24.20 -6.21 19.83
N GLY A 502 25.47 -6.19 19.42
CA GLY A 502 26.37 -5.04 19.57
C GLY A 502 26.14 -3.91 18.57
N ASP A 503 25.37 -4.18 17.53
CA ASP A 503 25.11 -3.23 16.49
C ASP A 503 24.18 -2.09 16.92
N ARG A 504 24.51 -0.88 16.49
CA ARG A 504 23.69 0.30 16.70
C ARG A 504 23.29 0.92 15.36
N VAL A 505 22.00 0.91 15.07
CA VAL A 505 21.47 1.61 13.91
C VAL A 505 21.59 3.11 14.13
N ARG A 506 22.32 3.79 13.28
CA ARG A 506 22.50 5.26 13.29
C ARG A 506 21.47 5.96 12.46
N GLN A 507 21.08 5.34 11.37
CA GLN A 507 20.11 5.90 10.42
C GLN A 507 19.44 4.77 9.67
N THR A 508 18.14 4.87 9.48
CA THR A 508 17.36 4.06 8.54
C THR A 508 16.80 4.97 7.46
N THR A 509 16.94 4.57 6.21
CA THR A 509 16.37 5.26 5.06
C THR A 509 15.62 4.25 4.21
N THR A 510 14.47 4.65 3.68
CA THR A 510 13.67 3.81 2.77
C THR A 510 13.37 2.44 3.37
N ASP A 511 12.72 2.43 4.53
CA ASP A 511 12.24 1.19 5.14
C ASP A 511 10.83 0.87 4.66
N GLU A 512 10.62 -0.38 4.30
CA GLU A 512 9.35 -0.91 3.85
C GLU A 512 9.07 -2.26 4.52
N VAL A 513 7.79 -2.58 4.64
CA VAL A 513 7.33 -3.89 5.07
C VAL A 513 6.29 -4.40 4.09
N LEU A 514 6.39 -5.68 3.71
CA LEU A 514 5.43 -6.37 2.86
C LEU A 514 4.89 -7.58 3.59
N TYR A 515 3.60 -7.90 3.39
CA TYR A 515 3.12 -9.24 3.69
C TYR A 515 3.84 -10.21 2.75
N TRP A 516 4.37 -11.29 3.28
CA TRP A 516 5.17 -12.20 2.48
C TRP A 516 4.41 -13.51 2.20
N TYR A 517 4.23 -14.32 3.21
CA TYR A 517 3.43 -15.55 3.14
C TYR A 517 3.11 -16.04 4.56
N ASP A 518 2.08 -16.84 4.73
CA ASP A 518 1.61 -17.40 6.01
C ASP A 518 1.53 -16.33 7.12
N ASN A 519 2.40 -16.42 8.13
CA ASN A 519 2.51 -15.47 9.24
C ASN A 519 3.75 -14.58 9.13
N TYR A 520 4.39 -14.54 7.95
CA TYR A 520 5.63 -13.82 7.77
C TYR A 520 5.46 -12.53 6.98
N TYR A 521 6.23 -11.55 7.40
CA TYR A 521 6.42 -10.29 6.71
C TYR A 521 7.88 -10.14 6.31
N LEU A 522 8.13 -9.47 5.20
CA LEU A 522 9.45 -9.06 4.74
C LEU A 522 9.63 -7.57 5.01
N ALA A 523 10.51 -7.22 5.96
CA ALA A 523 10.94 -5.85 6.16
C ALA A 523 12.29 -5.63 5.50
N PHE A 524 12.43 -4.54 4.74
CA PHE A 524 13.67 -4.24 4.03
C PHE A 524 13.91 -2.75 3.88
N GLY A 525 15.15 -2.38 3.61
CA GLY A 525 15.55 -0.99 3.44
C GLY A 525 17.04 -0.78 3.61
N TYR A 526 17.43 0.47 3.87
CA TYR A 526 18.83 0.83 4.03
C TYR A 526 19.10 1.27 5.46
N GLN A 527 20.20 0.76 6.04
CA GLN A 527 20.65 1.14 7.36
C GLN A 527 22.13 1.50 7.35
N ARG A 528 22.46 2.54 8.13
CA ARG A 528 23.81 2.81 8.57
C ARG A 528 23.98 2.26 9.97
N ILE A 529 24.89 1.30 10.12
CA ILE A 529 25.11 0.57 11.35
C ILE A 529 26.52 0.87 11.86
N THR A 530 26.68 0.94 13.18
CA THR A 530 27.95 0.96 13.88
C THR A 530 28.00 -0.24 14.81
N GLY A 531 28.94 -1.13 14.59
CA GLY A 531 29.23 -2.31 15.42
C GLY A 531 30.70 -2.39 15.75
N ASP A 532 31.13 -3.51 16.28
CA ASP A 532 32.53 -3.75 16.68
C ASP A 532 33.51 -3.67 15.50
N ASP A 533 33.05 -4.09 14.30
CA ASP A 533 33.81 -3.99 13.04
C ASP A 533 33.81 -2.57 12.41
N GLY A 534 33.27 -1.56 13.11
CA GLY A 534 33.21 -0.19 12.65
C GLY A 534 31.88 0.20 12.04
N ARG A 535 31.94 1.15 11.08
CA ARG A 535 30.74 1.69 10.41
C ARG A 535 30.51 0.99 9.09
N ARG A 536 29.27 0.51 8.85
CA ARG A 536 28.87 -0.08 7.59
C ARG A 536 27.52 0.46 7.11
N ASN A 537 27.35 0.54 5.80
CA ASN A 537 26.09 0.81 5.15
C ASN A 537 25.60 -0.48 4.52
N VAL A 538 24.36 -0.84 4.78
CA VAL A 538 23.77 -2.09 4.29
C VAL A 538 22.37 -1.86 3.73
N PHE A 539 22.04 -2.62 2.70
CA PHE A 539 20.66 -2.97 2.40
C PHE A 539 20.32 -4.21 3.21
N TYR A 540 19.24 -4.18 3.96
CA TYR A 540 18.81 -5.28 4.81
C TYR A 540 17.48 -5.87 4.35
N MET A 541 17.32 -7.16 4.61
CA MET A 541 16.07 -7.89 4.52
C MET A 541 15.87 -8.67 5.82
N ASN A 542 14.71 -8.51 6.45
CA ASN A 542 14.33 -9.25 7.66
C ASN A 542 13.05 -10.04 7.41
N LYS A 543 13.07 -11.33 7.68
CA LYS A 543 11.89 -12.16 7.84
C LYS A 543 11.36 -11.97 9.25
N ILE A 544 10.15 -11.52 9.39
CA ILE A 544 9.54 -11.14 10.68
C ILE A 544 8.21 -11.89 10.83
N SER A 545 7.89 -12.33 12.06
CA SER A 545 6.55 -12.80 12.43
C SER A 545 6.02 -12.01 13.62
N PHE A 546 4.71 -11.91 13.71
CA PHE A 546 3.99 -11.27 14.82
C PHE A 546 3.19 -12.28 15.61
#